data_f8cd21d0ae7b35c4c70786c0a9d78453
#
_entry.id   f8cd21d0ae7b35c4c70786c0a9d78453
#
_cell.length_a   1.000
_cell.length_b   1.000
_cell.length_c   1.000
_cell.angle_alpha   90.00
_cell.angle_beta   90.00
_cell.angle_gamma   90.00
#
_symmetry.space_group_name_H-M   'P 1'
#
loop_
_entity.id
_entity.type
_entity.pdbx_description
1 polymer ?
#
loop_
_entity_poly.entity_id
_entity_poly.type
_entity_poly.pdbx_seq_one_letter_code
_entity_poly.pdbx_strand_id
1 'polypeptide(L)'
;MIDASPAQVWRAVEHVGDHVEWMHDAVAIRFTSLRHSGVGTTFDCDTKVGPIRLTDKMEITKWQPRRAMGVRHVGLVTGSGMFTLRRRRDGRTRFTWKERLRFPWWLGGPFGAAVGGEVLRLIWARNLRNLKAIVEA
;
A
#
# COMPACT_ATOMS: atom_id res chain seq x y z
N MET A 1 5.35 10.13 -10.81
CA MET A 1 5.86 9.59 -12.09
C MET A 1 7.14 8.83 -11.85
N ILE A 2 7.22 7.61 -12.35
CA ILE A 2 8.40 6.75 -12.19
C ILE A 2 9.06 6.56 -13.57
N ASP A 3 10.35 6.78 -13.65
CA ASP A 3 11.14 6.64 -14.88
C ASP A 3 11.50 5.17 -15.10
N ALA A 4 10.49 4.36 -15.35
CA ALA A 4 10.57 2.93 -15.62
C ALA A 4 9.28 2.47 -16.28
N SER A 5 9.33 1.33 -16.97
CA SER A 5 8.15 0.74 -17.58
C SER A 5 7.19 0.16 -16.54
N PRO A 6 5.89 0.01 -16.84
CA PRO A 6 4.96 -0.68 -15.94
C PRO A 6 5.41 -2.07 -15.52
N ALA A 7 6.06 -2.81 -16.41
CA ALA A 7 6.60 -4.12 -16.08
C ALA A 7 7.70 -4.07 -15.02
N GLN A 8 8.59 -3.08 -15.10
CA GLN A 8 9.65 -2.88 -14.10
C GLN A 8 9.08 -2.43 -12.76
N VAL A 9 8.11 -1.52 -12.78
CA VAL A 9 7.43 -1.06 -11.56
C VAL A 9 6.66 -2.21 -10.92
N TRP A 10 5.95 -3.00 -11.72
CA TRP A 10 5.20 -4.15 -11.22
C TRP A 10 6.10 -5.16 -10.51
N ARG A 11 7.26 -5.46 -11.07
CA ARG A 11 8.23 -6.36 -10.42
C ARG A 11 8.67 -5.87 -9.04
N ALA A 12 8.70 -4.57 -8.82
CA ALA A 12 9.04 -3.99 -7.52
C ALA A 12 7.88 -4.06 -6.51
N VAL A 13 6.61 -4.12 -6.97
CA VAL A 13 5.44 -4.10 -6.08
C VAL A 13 4.71 -5.43 -5.96
N GLU A 14 4.92 -6.38 -6.88
CA GLU A 14 4.18 -7.65 -6.89
C GLU A 14 4.46 -8.54 -5.69
N HIS A 15 5.65 -8.45 -5.11
CA HIS A 15 6.01 -9.20 -3.90
C HIS A 15 5.59 -8.40 -2.67
N VAL A 16 4.38 -8.66 -2.18
CA VAL A 16 3.78 -7.89 -1.08
C VAL A 16 4.66 -7.92 0.18
N GLY A 17 5.31 -9.05 0.47
CA GLY A 17 6.23 -9.15 1.61
C GLY A 17 7.38 -8.15 1.56
N ASP A 18 7.77 -7.70 0.40
CA ASP A 18 8.86 -6.74 0.20
C ASP A 18 8.40 -5.28 0.29
N HIS A 19 7.11 -5.03 0.49
CA HIS A 19 6.60 -3.67 0.66
C HIS A 19 7.23 -2.95 1.87
N VAL A 20 7.71 -3.70 2.85
CA VAL A 20 8.42 -3.13 4.02
C VAL A 20 9.69 -2.39 3.61
N GLU A 21 10.26 -2.69 2.45
CA GLU A 21 11.48 -2.04 1.96
C GLU A 21 11.26 -0.58 1.56
N TRP A 22 10.05 -0.23 1.12
CA TRP A 22 9.73 1.13 0.69
C TRP A 22 8.59 1.79 1.48
N MET A 23 7.76 1.02 2.18
CA MET A 23 6.74 1.55 3.08
C MET A 23 7.32 1.72 4.47
N HIS A 24 7.59 2.97 4.86
CA HIS A 24 8.22 3.29 6.13
C HIS A 24 7.36 2.91 7.34
N ASP A 25 6.05 3.02 7.21
CA ASP A 25 5.07 2.67 8.24
C ASP A 25 4.81 1.16 8.37
N ALA A 26 5.15 0.37 7.35
CA ALA A 26 5.03 -1.08 7.38
C ALA A 26 6.29 -1.70 8.00
N VAL A 27 6.16 -2.21 9.22
CA VAL A 27 7.28 -2.79 9.99
C VAL A 27 7.50 -4.25 9.65
N ALA A 28 6.42 -5.00 9.48
CA ALA A 28 6.47 -6.43 9.14
C ALA A 28 5.21 -6.85 8.40
N ILE A 29 5.36 -7.79 7.49
CA ILE A 29 4.23 -8.39 6.75
C ILE A 29 4.31 -9.91 6.94
N ARG A 30 3.19 -10.50 7.35
CA ARG A 30 3.04 -11.95 7.54
C ARG A 30 1.85 -12.45 6.74
N PHE A 31 2.08 -13.38 5.84
CA PHE A 31 0.99 -14.00 5.10
C PHE A 31 0.19 -14.94 5.99
N THR A 32 -1.14 -14.82 5.94
CA THR A 32 -2.08 -15.69 6.68
C THR A 32 -2.76 -16.69 5.75
N SER A 33 -2.58 -16.58 4.43
CA SER A 33 -3.01 -17.54 3.44
C SER A 33 -1.82 -18.38 2.95
N LEU A 34 -2.10 -19.53 2.34
CA LEU A 34 -1.06 -20.34 1.68
C LEU A 34 -0.51 -19.64 0.45
N ARG A 35 -1.38 -18.94 -0.31
CA ARG A 35 -0.94 -18.14 -1.44
C ARG A 35 -0.33 -16.82 -0.97
N HIS A 36 0.72 -16.38 -1.65
CA HIS A 36 1.42 -15.13 -1.37
C HIS A 36 1.28 -14.07 -2.47
N SER A 37 0.48 -14.37 -3.49
CA SER A 37 0.21 -13.46 -4.60
C SER A 37 -1.17 -13.74 -5.19
N GLY A 38 -1.73 -12.74 -5.90
CA GLY A 38 -3.02 -12.85 -6.54
C GLY A 38 -4.20 -12.59 -5.62
N VAL A 39 -5.39 -12.56 -6.20
CA VAL A 39 -6.66 -12.37 -5.47
C VAL A 39 -6.85 -13.50 -4.46
N GLY A 40 -7.32 -13.16 -3.27
CA GLY A 40 -7.54 -14.10 -2.18
C GLY A 40 -6.36 -14.25 -1.22
N THR A 41 -5.20 -13.65 -1.54
CA THR A 41 -4.08 -13.58 -0.61
C THR A 41 -4.48 -12.75 0.59
N THR A 42 -4.24 -13.28 1.79
CA THR A 42 -4.45 -12.56 3.06
C THR A 42 -3.14 -12.42 3.80
N PHE A 43 -2.97 -11.28 4.46
CA PHE A 43 -1.78 -10.99 5.22
C PHE A 43 -2.04 -9.99 6.33
N ASP A 44 -1.19 -10.03 7.34
CA ASP A 44 -1.16 -9.05 8.43
C ASP A 44 0.03 -8.12 8.19
N CYS A 45 -0.21 -6.82 8.29
CA CYS A 45 0.82 -5.80 8.21
C CYS A 45 0.93 -5.10 9.56
N ASP A 46 2.06 -5.27 10.24
CA ASP A 46 2.34 -4.51 11.44
C ASP A 46 2.70 -3.10 11.04
N THR A 47 1.88 -2.15 11.47
CA THR A 47 1.96 -0.74 11.08
C THR A 47 2.31 0.10 12.29
N LYS A 48 3.27 1.01 12.11
CA LYS A 48 3.70 1.95 13.14
C LYS A 48 3.64 3.38 12.60
N VAL A 49 2.83 4.22 13.24
CA VAL A 49 2.71 5.65 12.93
C VAL A 49 2.91 6.41 14.23
N GLY A 50 4.11 7.00 14.41
CA GLY A 50 4.49 7.65 15.66
C GLY A 50 4.44 6.66 16.83
N PRO A 51 3.73 6.97 17.94
CA PRO A 51 3.58 6.06 19.07
C PRO A 51 2.52 4.97 18.83
N ILE A 52 1.74 5.06 17.75
CA ILE A 52 0.64 4.14 17.47
C ILE A 52 1.18 2.93 16.72
N ARG A 53 0.89 1.74 17.27
CA ARG A 53 1.18 0.45 16.63
C ARG A 53 -0.11 -0.34 16.51
N LEU A 54 -0.35 -0.93 15.35
CA LEU A 54 -1.47 -1.82 15.15
C LEU A 54 -1.14 -2.85 14.06
N THR A 55 -1.88 -3.94 14.07
CA THR A 55 -1.81 -4.93 12.99
C THR A 55 -2.96 -4.67 12.04
N ASP A 56 -2.64 -4.33 10.82
CA ASP A 56 -3.59 -4.10 9.74
C ASP A 56 -3.77 -5.40 8.97
N LYS A 57 -4.99 -5.94 9.03
CA LYS A 57 -5.34 -7.19 8.34
C LYS A 57 -5.88 -6.87 6.96
N MET A 58 -5.30 -7.48 5.95
CA MET A 58 -5.61 -7.18 4.56
C MET A 58 -5.87 -8.42 3.73
N GLU A 59 -6.71 -8.25 2.70
CA GLU A 59 -6.99 -9.25 1.68
C GLU A 59 -6.80 -8.61 0.30
N ILE A 60 -6.09 -9.28 -0.59
CA ILE A 60 -5.95 -8.83 -1.97
C ILE A 60 -7.25 -9.11 -2.71
N THR A 61 -7.89 -8.07 -3.23
CA THR A 61 -9.17 -8.12 -3.93
C THR A 61 -9.04 -7.88 -5.42
N LYS A 62 -7.91 -7.32 -5.88
CA LYS A 62 -7.64 -7.07 -7.29
C LYS A 62 -6.17 -7.33 -7.58
N TRP A 63 -5.93 -8.05 -8.67
CA TRP A 63 -4.59 -8.39 -9.10
C TRP A 63 -4.53 -8.38 -10.62
N GLN A 64 -4.12 -7.27 -11.18
CA GLN A 64 -3.95 -7.10 -12.63
C GLN A 64 -2.49 -6.76 -12.90
N PRO A 65 -1.66 -7.75 -13.31
CA PRO A 65 -0.24 -7.52 -13.54
C PRO A 65 0.01 -6.29 -14.41
N ARG A 66 0.93 -5.45 -13.96
CA ARG A 66 1.35 -4.21 -14.61
C ARG A 66 0.27 -3.12 -14.69
N ARG A 67 -0.91 -3.32 -14.06
CA ARG A 67 -2.03 -2.37 -14.11
C ARG A 67 -2.55 -1.97 -12.75
N ALA A 68 -2.86 -2.94 -11.90
CA ALA A 68 -3.50 -2.62 -10.62
C ALA A 68 -3.33 -3.74 -9.60
N MET A 69 -3.24 -3.33 -8.34
CA MET A 69 -3.30 -4.20 -7.16
C MET A 69 -4.22 -3.53 -6.15
N GLY A 70 -5.26 -4.25 -5.73
CA GLY A 70 -6.24 -3.75 -4.77
C GLY A 70 -6.25 -4.59 -3.50
N VAL A 71 -6.50 -3.94 -2.36
CA VAL A 71 -6.61 -4.59 -1.07
C VAL A 71 -7.87 -4.11 -0.35
N ARG A 72 -8.37 -4.95 0.55
CA ARG A 72 -9.39 -4.61 1.52
C ARG A 72 -8.81 -4.76 2.92
N HIS A 73 -8.98 -3.73 3.74
CA HIS A 73 -8.62 -3.76 5.15
C HIS A 73 -9.78 -4.38 5.93
N VAL A 74 -9.54 -5.44 6.68
CA VAL A 74 -10.57 -6.24 7.35
C VAL A 74 -10.37 -6.37 8.85
N GLY A 75 -9.41 -5.64 9.42
CA GLY A 75 -9.11 -5.64 10.85
C GLY A 75 -9.72 -4.47 11.58
N LEU A 76 -8.96 -3.89 12.52
CA LEU A 76 -9.38 -2.71 13.29
C LEU A 76 -9.60 -1.50 12.38
N VAL A 77 -8.74 -1.30 11.40
CA VAL A 77 -8.93 -0.35 10.32
C VAL A 77 -9.64 -1.11 9.20
N THR A 78 -10.70 -0.52 8.66
CA THR A 78 -11.46 -1.08 7.53
C THR A 78 -11.36 -0.15 6.33
N GLY A 79 -11.72 -0.66 5.16
CA GLY A 79 -11.71 0.11 3.92
C GLY A 79 -10.97 -0.59 2.80
N SER A 80 -10.54 0.19 1.82
CA SER A 80 -9.88 -0.34 0.63
C SER A 80 -8.70 0.52 0.21
N GLY A 81 -7.75 -0.11 -0.48
CA GLY A 81 -6.62 0.56 -1.08
C GLY A 81 -6.36 0.04 -2.48
N MET A 82 -5.75 0.85 -3.33
CA MET A 82 -5.42 0.46 -4.68
C MET A 82 -4.17 1.16 -5.18
N PHE A 83 -3.27 0.37 -5.77
CA PHE A 83 -2.20 0.84 -6.64
C PHE A 83 -2.67 0.74 -8.08
N THR A 84 -2.42 1.79 -8.86
CA THR A 84 -2.71 1.81 -10.29
C THR A 84 -1.46 2.24 -11.05
N LEU A 85 -1.13 1.51 -12.10
CA LEU A 85 0.01 1.77 -12.97
C LEU A 85 -0.52 2.13 -14.36
N ARG A 86 -0.10 3.30 -14.87
CA ARG A 86 -0.44 3.73 -16.23
C ARG A 86 0.82 4.04 -17.01
N ARG A 87 0.95 3.41 -18.17
CA ARG A 87 2.03 3.72 -19.11
C ARG A 87 1.79 5.11 -19.71
N ARG A 88 2.84 5.92 -19.71
CA ARG A 88 2.84 7.22 -20.39
C ARG A 88 3.43 7.07 -21.79
N ARG A 89 3.20 8.10 -22.65
CA ARG A 89 3.69 8.10 -24.02
C ARG A 89 5.21 8.00 -24.13
N ASP A 90 5.91 8.54 -23.15
CA ASP A 90 7.38 8.49 -23.07
C ASP A 90 7.93 7.19 -22.47
N GLY A 91 7.07 6.21 -22.22
CA GLY A 91 7.46 4.90 -21.64
C GLY A 91 7.55 4.86 -20.13
N ARG A 92 7.45 6.01 -19.44
CA ARG A 92 7.43 6.08 -18.00
C ARG A 92 6.09 5.59 -17.45
N THR A 93 6.04 5.36 -16.13
CA THR A 93 4.83 4.89 -15.45
C THR A 93 4.31 5.95 -14.49
N ARG A 94 3.01 6.23 -14.61
CA ARG A 94 2.30 6.96 -13.58
C ARG A 94 1.79 5.96 -12.56
N PHE A 95 2.33 6.02 -11.35
CA PHE A 95 1.92 5.19 -10.23
C PHE A 95 1.01 6.02 -9.33
N THR A 96 -0.16 5.48 -9.03
CA THR A 96 -1.15 6.13 -8.15
C THR A 96 -1.50 5.19 -7.01
N TRP A 97 -1.51 5.72 -5.80
CA TRP A 97 -1.92 5.02 -4.60
C TRP A 97 -3.12 5.74 -3.99
N LYS A 98 -4.24 5.04 -3.87
CA LYS A 98 -5.46 5.57 -3.25
C LYS A 98 -5.89 4.67 -2.10
N GLU A 99 -6.29 5.30 -1.00
CA GLU A 99 -6.79 4.63 0.19
C GLU A 99 -8.08 5.27 0.65
N ARG A 100 -9.02 4.42 1.10
CA ARG A 100 -10.23 4.85 1.80
C ARG A 100 -10.29 4.04 3.08
N LEU A 101 -10.00 4.69 4.21
CA LEU A 101 -9.87 4.06 5.51
C LEU A 101 -10.94 4.52 6.47
N ARG A 102 -11.42 3.60 7.31
CA ARG A 102 -12.30 3.87 8.45
C ARG A 102 -11.60 3.41 9.71
N PHE A 103 -11.48 4.33 10.66
CA PHE A 103 -10.87 4.08 11.96
C PHE A 103 -11.94 3.83 13.02
N PRO A 104 -11.65 2.99 14.04
CA PRO A 104 -12.56 2.80 15.15
C PRO A 104 -12.72 4.12 15.92
N TRP A 105 -13.89 4.28 16.58
CA TRP A 105 -14.23 5.51 17.30
C TRP A 105 -13.22 5.88 18.38
N TRP A 106 -12.62 4.89 19.04
CA TRP A 106 -11.63 5.11 20.11
C TRP A 106 -10.28 5.62 19.58
N LEU A 107 -10.05 5.58 18.28
CA LEU A 107 -8.93 6.25 17.60
C LEU A 107 -9.36 7.61 17.04
N GLY A 108 -10.46 8.19 17.55
CA GLY A 108 -10.93 9.50 17.15
C GLY A 108 -12.02 9.51 16.08
N GLY A 109 -12.42 8.36 15.55
CA GLY A 109 -13.48 8.24 14.53
C GLY A 109 -13.28 9.19 13.35
N PRO A 110 -14.32 9.95 12.94
CA PRO A 110 -14.20 10.89 11.81
C PRO A 110 -13.18 12.01 12.04
N PHE A 111 -13.04 12.50 13.28
CA PHE A 111 -12.06 13.52 13.62
C PHE A 111 -10.64 12.96 13.53
N GLY A 112 -10.41 11.78 14.09
CA GLY A 112 -9.14 11.07 13.99
C GLY A 112 -8.78 10.76 12.53
N ALA A 113 -9.76 10.41 11.70
CA ALA A 113 -9.57 10.19 10.28
C ALA A 113 -9.13 11.47 9.55
N ALA A 114 -9.70 12.63 9.91
CA ALA A 114 -9.33 13.90 9.29
C ALA A 114 -7.88 14.29 9.63
N VAL A 115 -7.49 14.21 10.91
CA VAL A 115 -6.13 14.53 11.35
C VAL A 115 -5.14 13.46 10.87
N GLY A 116 -5.47 12.18 11.04
CA GLY A 116 -4.64 11.07 10.61
C GLY A 116 -4.47 11.02 9.10
N GLY A 117 -5.49 11.47 8.34
CA GLY A 117 -5.43 11.54 6.88
C GLY A 117 -4.31 12.42 6.36
N GLU A 118 -4.07 13.57 7.00
CA GLU A 118 -2.95 14.45 6.64
C GLU A 118 -1.59 13.80 6.93
N VAL A 119 -1.46 13.17 8.11
CA VAL A 119 -0.22 12.46 8.48
C VAL A 119 0.03 11.30 7.52
N LEU A 120 -0.99 10.49 7.24
CA LEU A 120 -0.88 9.35 6.33
C LEU A 120 -0.53 9.78 4.91
N ARG A 121 -1.10 10.90 4.44
CA ARG A 121 -0.77 11.44 3.12
C ARG A 121 0.72 11.76 3.00
N LEU A 122 1.31 12.35 4.03
CA LEU A 122 2.75 12.65 4.08
C LEU A 122 3.59 11.37 4.10
N ILE A 123 3.16 10.37 4.87
CA ILE A 123 3.83 9.07 4.94
C ILE A 123 3.78 8.37 3.58
N TRP A 124 2.62 8.33 2.94
CA TRP A 124 2.45 7.70 1.63
C TRP A 124 3.24 8.42 0.54
N ALA A 125 3.29 9.75 0.58
CA ALA A 125 4.12 10.53 -0.34
C ALA A 125 5.61 10.16 -0.18
N ARG A 126 6.07 9.98 1.04
CA ARG A 126 7.42 9.52 1.32
C ARG A 126 7.65 8.09 0.82
N ASN A 127 6.69 7.21 1.07
CA ASN A 127 6.77 5.82 0.60
C ASN A 127 6.84 5.75 -0.93
N LEU A 128 6.08 6.58 -1.63
CA LEU A 128 6.13 6.66 -3.09
C LEU A 128 7.47 7.16 -3.59
N ARG A 129 8.09 8.13 -2.92
CA ARG A 129 9.45 8.57 -3.25
C ARG A 129 10.48 7.45 -3.04
N ASN A 130 10.30 6.64 -1.97
CA ASN A 130 11.17 5.50 -1.73
C ASN A 130 11.02 4.44 -2.83
N LEU A 131 9.79 4.14 -3.22
CA LEU A 131 9.52 3.22 -4.33
C LEU A 131 10.16 3.71 -5.63
N LYS A 132 9.97 4.99 -5.95
CA LYS A 132 10.58 5.62 -7.13
C LYS A 132 12.11 5.46 -7.12
N ALA A 133 12.74 5.72 -5.99
CA ALA A 133 14.19 5.59 -5.85
C ALA A 133 14.67 4.15 -6.07
N ILE A 134 13.94 3.16 -5.55
CA ILE A 134 14.28 1.74 -5.72
C ILE A 134 14.15 1.31 -7.18
N VAL A 135 13.07 1.70 -7.83
CA VAL A 135 12.79 1.29 -9.21
C VAL A 135 13.74 1.95 -10.20
N GLU A 136 14.11 3.21 -9.98
CA GLU A 136 14.96 3.99 -10.88
C GLU A 136 16.46 3.79 -10.64
N ALA A 137 16.81 3.03 -9.61
CA ALA A 137 18.21 2.76 -9.30
C ALA A 137 18.92 1.88 -10.35
#